data_bbf960d6f8c1692cf3e078b9f65236d9
#
_entry.id   bbf960d6f8c1692cf3e078b9f65236d9
#
_cell.length_a   1.000
_cell.length_b   1.000
_cell.length_c   1.000
_cell.angle_alpha   90.00
_cell.angle_beta   90.00
_cell.angle_gamma   90.00
#
_symmetry.space_group_name_H-M   'P 1'
#
loop_
_entity.id
_entity.type
_entity.pdbx_description
1 polymer ?
#
loop_
_entity_poly.entity_id
_entity_poly.type
_entity_poly.pdbx_seq_one_letter_code
_entity_poly.pdbx_strand_id
1 'polypeptide(L)'
;MISAAVIEALKEIVPADKVLLQEPMKLHTTFRIGGPADCLVYLENEEQLCKIQKYLRLVDVPYTVIGNGSNLLVSDQGYAGIVLVVGKHMSRIEVRDCYLEAEAGALMSQVAKAAKEHGLTGLEFAAGIPGTIGGGAVMNAGAYGGEMSQVVTTVTVVNRLSLIHISEP
;
A
#
# COMPACT_ATOMS: atom_id res chain seq x y z
N MET A 1 -11.18 -6.51 19.64
CA MET A 1 -11.99 -7.19 18.58
C MET A 1 -12.87 -6.18 17.85
N ILE A 2 -12.88 -6.22 16.53
CA ILE A 2 -13.71 -5.37 15.69
C ILE A 2 -15.18 -5.77 15.83
N SER A 3 -16.09 -4.80 15.92
CA SER A 3 -17.52 -5.08 16.04
C SER A 3 -18.11 -5.65 14.75
N ALA A 4 -19.17 -6.46 14.86
CA ALA A 4 -19.86 -7.00 13.69
C ALA A 4 -20.40 -5.89 12.75
N ALA A 5 -20.85 -4.78 13.33
CA ALA A 5 -21.33 -3.63 12.54
C ALA A 5 -20.23 -3.03 11.64
N VAL A 6 -19.00 -2.94 12.13
CA VAL A 6 -17.86 -2.46 11.32
C VAL A 6 -17.54 -3.44 10.20
N ILE A 7 -17.56 -4.76 10.48
CA ILE A 7 -17.29 -5.78 9.47
C ILE A 7 -18.35 -5.74 8.35
N GLU A 8 -19.62 -5.61 8.68
CA GLU A 8 -20.67 -5.51 7.66
C GLU A 8 -20.55 -4.21 6.84
N ALA A 9 -20.24 -3.08 7.47
CA ALA A 9 -19.98 -1.83 6.74
C ALA A 9 -18.78 -1.94 5.78
N LEU A 10 -17.73 -2.67 6.13
CA LEU A 10 -16.60 -2.94 5.22
C LEU A 10 -17.05 -3.78 4.02
N LYS A 11 -17.89 -4.80 4.23
CA LYS A 11 -18.43 -5.66 3.16
C LYS A 11 -19.39 -4.93 2.21
N GLU A 12 -19.93 -3.79 2.62
CA GLU A 12 -20.71 -2.92 1.72
C GLU A 12 -19.81 -2.10 0.77
N ILE A 13 -18.53 -1.89 1.15
CA ILE A 13 -17.59 -1.09 0.38
C ILE A 13 -16.72 -1.98 -0.53
N VAL A 14 -16.32 -3.15 -0.05
CA VAL A 14 -15.49 -4.12 -0.79
C VAL A 14 -16.19 -5.47 -0.88
N PRO A 15 -15.86 -6.30 -1.87
CA PRO A 15 -16.39 -7.67 -1.94
C PRO A 15 -16.12 -8.44 -0.64
N ALA A 16 -17.09 -9.24 -0.19
CA ALA A 16 -17.02 -9.92 1.10
C ALA A 16 -15.82 -10.89 1.21
N ASP A 17 -15.39 -11.48 0.11
CA ASP A 17 -14.19 -12.34 0.02
C ASP A 17 -12.87 -11.57 0.20
N LYS A 18 -12.90 -10.25 0.16
CA LYS A 18 -11.75 -9.37 0.43
C LYS A 18 -11.62 -8.96 1.90
N VAL A 19 -12.60 -9.32 2.74
CA VAL A 19 -12.61 -9.03 4.18
C VAL A 19 -12.29 -10.31 4.94
N LEU A 20 -11.07 -10.43 5.43
CA LEU A 20 -10.57 -11.61 6.13
C LEU A 20 -10.50 -11.32 7.63
N LEU A 21 -11.11 -12.19 8.43
CA LEU A 21 -11.12 -12.04 9.89
C LEU A 21 -10.05 -12.94 10.52
N GLN A 22 -9.42 -12.45 11.59
CA GLN A 22 -8.35 -13.17 12.32
C GLN A 22 -7.25 -13.68 11.37
N GLU A 23 -6.90 -12.84 10.38
CA GLU A 23 -5.97 -13.23 9.32
C GLU A 23 -4.52 -13.22 9.82
N PRO A 24 -3.80 -14.36 9.71
CA PRO A 24 -2.42 -14.45 10.20
C PRO A 24 -1.47 -13.55 9.40
N MET A 25 -0.89 -12.54 10.04
CA MET A 25 -0.01 -11.58 9.37
C MET A 25 1.28 -12.18 8.83
N LYS A 26 1.71 -13.34 9.34
CA LYS A 26 2.83 -14.11 8.75
C LYS A 26 2.65 -14.46 7.27
N LEU A 27 1.42 -14.47 6.77
CA LEU A 27 1.11 -14.69 5.35
C LEU A 27 1.27 -13.43 4.50
N HIS A 28 1.37 -12.27 5.16
CA HIS A 28 1.38 -10.94 4.54
C HIS A 28 2.67 -10.15 4.85
N THR A 29 3.67 -10.80 5.40
CA THR A 29 5.00 -10.23 5.67
C THR A 29 6.10 -11.04 5.02
N THR A 30 7.14 -10.38 4.53
CA THR A 30 8.32 -11.04 3.96
C THR A 30 9.06 -11.85 5.02
N PHE A 31 9.06 -11.41 6.27
CA PHE A 31 9.65 -12.15 7.40
C PHE A 31 8.91 -13.43 7.75
N ARG A 32 7.65 -13.60 7.27
CA ARG A 32 6.77 -14.74 7.58
C ARG A 32 6.56 -14.95 9.08
N ILE A 33 6.55 -13.85 9.82
CA ILE A 33 6.30 -13.76 11.26
C ILE A 33 5.13 -12.81 11.48
N GLY A 34 4.32 -13.07 12.51
CA GLY A 34 3.22 -12.24 12.94
C GLY A 34 1.95 -13.03 13.23
N GLY A 35 1.34 -12.74 14.37
CA GLY A 35 0.03 -13.24 14.79
C GLY A 35 -1.10 -12.64 13.94
N PRO A 36 -2.37 -12.93 14.31
CA PRO A 36 -3.52 -12.51 13.51
C PRO A 36 -3.78 -11.01 13.63
N ALA A 37 -4.19 -10.39 12.51
CA ALA A 37 -4.89 -9.11 12.55
C ALA A 37 -6.38 -9.37 12.84
N ASP A 38 -7.05 -8.49 13.59
CA ASP A 38 -8.49 -8.63 13.83
C ASP A 38 -9.27 -8.69 12.51
N CYS A 39 -8.87 -7.89 11.54
CA CYS A 39 -9.41 -7.90 10.19
C CYS A 39 -8.36 -7.44 9.19
N LEU A 40 -8.33 -8.08 8.00
CA LEU A 40 -7.53 -7.66 6.87
C LEU A 40 -8.44 -7.42 5.67
N VAL A 41 -8.23 -6.31 4.95
CA VAL A 41 -9.06 -5.91 3.81
C VAL A 41 -8.16 -5.66 2.60
N TYR A 42 -8.41 -6.38 1.51
CA TYR A 42 -7.80 -6.09 0.22
C TYR A 42 -8.56 -4.99 -0.50
N LEU A 43 -7.84 -3.96 -0.93
CA LEU A 43 -8.39 -2.84 -1.69
C LEU A 43 -8.19 -3.08 -3.19
N GLU A 44 -9.19 -2.69 -3.97
CA GLU A 44 -9.16 -2.83 -5.42
C GLU A 44 -9.02 -1.47 -6.14
N ASN A 45 -9.32 -0.37 -5.46
CA ASN A 45 -9.21 0.98 -6.01
C ASN A 45 -9.13 2.04 -4.90
N GLU A 46 -8.80 3.27 -5.29
CA GLU A 46 -8.67 4.40 -4.38
C GLU A 46 -10.00 4.86 -3.76
N GLU A 47 -11.11 4.67 -4.47
CA GLU A 47 -12.44 5.02 -3.94
C GLU A 47 -12.78 4.19 -2.70
N GLN A 48 -12.50 2.87 -2.75
CA GLN A 48 -12.64 1.99 -1.60
C GLN A 48 -11.74 2.43 -0.45
N LEU A 49 -10.48 2.77 -0.72
CA LEU A 49 -9.54 3.28 0.29
C LEU A 49 -10.09 4.54 0.97
N CYS A 50 -10.53 5.52 0.19
CA CYS A 50 -11.10 6.77 0.71
C CYS A 50 -12.34 6.52 1.58
N LYS A 51 -13.28 5.71 1.10
CA LYS A 51 -14.50 5.37 1.83
C LYS A 51 -14.21 4.67 3.15
N ILE A 52 -13.34 3.66 3.12
CA ILE A 52 -12.97 2.89 4.31
C ILE A 52 -12.24 3.76 5.31
N GLN A 53 -11.24 4.53 4.90
CA GLN A 53 -10.52 5.42 5.81
C GLN A 53 -11.43 6.45 6.48
N LYS A 54 -12.33 7.05 5.70
CA LYS A 54 -13.32 8.00 6.24
C LYS A 54 -14.23 7.34 7.28
N TYR A 55 -14.73 6.16 6.99
CA TYR A 55 -15.58 5.40 7.89
C TYR A 55 -14.85 4.99 9.18
N LEU A 56 -13.65 4.39 9.06
CA LEU A 56 -12.89 3.92 10.21
C LEU A 56 -12.48 5.05 11.17
N ARG A 57 -12.18 6.22 10.63
CA ARG A 57 -11.94 7.42 11.44
C ARG A 57 -13.19 7.90 12.17
N LEU A 58 -14.36 7.84 11.53
CA LEU A 58 -15.64 8.25 12.13
C LEU A 58 -16.01 7.36 13.33
N VAL A 59 -15.72 6.06 13.23
CA VAL A 59 -16.03 5.08 14.30
C VAL A 59 -14.85 4.81 15.24
N ASP A 60 -13.75 5.55 15.10
CA ASP A 60 -12.52 5.48 15.91
C ASP A 60 -11.93 4.06 16.00
N VAL A 61 -11.89 3.35 14.88
CA VAL A 61 -11.29 2.01 14.79
C VAL A 61 -9.86 2.11 14.31
N PRO A 62 -8.88 1.53 15.02
CA PRO A 62 -7.48 1.51 14.61
C PRO A 62 -7.30 0.79 13.29
N TYR A 63 -6.53 1.38 12.38
CA TYR A 63 -6.16 0.73 11.13
C TYR A 63 -4.74 1.10 10.70
N THR A 64 -4.15 0.25 9.90
CA THR A 64 -2.88 0.50 9.21
C THR A 64 -3.02 0.16 7.73
N VAL A 65 -2.21 0.83 6.89
CA VAL A 65 -2.15 0.54 5.45
C VAL A 65 -0.81 -0.11 5.15
N ILE A 66 -0.84 -1.21 4.41
CA ILE A 66 0.36 -1.92 4.00
C ILE A 66 0.38 -2.15 2.49
N GLY A 67 1.58 -2.24 1.92
CA GLY A 67 1.79 -2.76 0.57
C GLY A 67 2.13 -4.25 0.60
N ASN A 68 3.34 -4.59 0.17
CA ASN A 68 3.83 -5.98 0.10
C ASN A 68 4.33 -6.56 1.45
N GLY A 69 4.24 -5.80 2.56
CA GLY A 69 4.68 -6.24 3.88
C GLY A 69 6.17 -6.53 4.00
N SER A 70 7.01 -5.96 3.12
CA SER A 70 8.44 -6.25 3.06
C SER A 70 9.27 -5.54 4.13
N ASN A 71 8.74 -4.47 4.71
CA ASN A 71 9.39 -3.71 5.80
C ASN A 71 8.51 -3.71 7.05
N LEU A 72 7.84 -4.83 7.32
CA LEU A 72 6.88 -4.95 8.42
C LEU A 72 7.24 -6.15 9.30
N LEU A 73 7.39 -5.89 10.60
CA LEU A 73 7.50 -6.90 11.64
C LEU A 73 6.26 -6.82 12.52
N VAL A 74 5.49 -7.89 12.57
CA VAL A 74 4.26 -7.98 13.35
C VAL A 74 4.49 -8.90 14.55
N SER A 75 4.02 -8.48 15.73
CA SER A 75 4.07 -9.28 16.95
C SER A 75 3.32 -10.61 16.80
N ASP A 76 3.77 -11.63 17.52
CA ASP A 76 3.06 -12.92 17.62
C ASP A 76 1.67 -12.78 18.26
N GLN A 77 1.44 -11.72 19.03
CA GLN A 77 0.11 -11.36 19.54
C GLN A 77 -0.82 -10.80 18.48
N GLY A 78 -0.29 -10.47 17.29
CA GLY A 78 -1.05 -9.92 16.18
C GLY A 78 -1.24 -8.41 16.22
N TYR A 79 -2.26 -7.94 15.52
CA TYR A 79 -2.63 -6.53 15.40
C TYR A 79 -4.11 -6.33 15.76
N ALA A 80 -4.37 -5.62 16.84
CA ALA A 80 -5.72 -5.28 17.30
C ALA A 80 -6.29 -4.12 16.48
N GLY A 81 -6.70 -4.39 15.25
CA GLY A 81 -7.19 -3.39 14.32
C GLY A 81 -7.40 -3.95 12.92
N ILE A 82 -7.59 -3.04 11.95
CA ILE A 82 -7.83 -3.37 10.55
C ILE A 82 -6.57 -3.11 9.73
N VAL A 83 -6.14 -4.10 8.96
CA VAL A 83 -5.05 -3.97 7.99
C VAL A 83 -5.64 -3.75 6.61
N LEU A 84 -5.36 -2.62 5.98
CA LEU A 84 -5.76 -2.29 4.61
C LEU A 84 -4.60 -2.61 3.68
N VAL A 85 -4.81 -3.51 2.74
CA VAL A 85 -3.77 -3.95 1.79
C VAL A 85 -3.94 -3.23 0.46
N VAL A 86 -2.96 -2.40 0.11
CA VAL A 86 -2.80 -1.79 -1.22
C VAL A 86 -1.82 -2.64 -2.02
N GLY A 87 -2.34 -3.49 -2.89
CA GLY A 87 -1.55 -4.52 -3.58
C GLY A 87 -1.87 -4.60 -5.07
N LYS A 88 -1.89 -5.82 -5.59
CA LYS A 88 -1.97 -6.14 -7.03
C LYS A 88 -3.14 -5.49 -7.81
N HIS A 89 -4.24 -5.17 -7.15
CA HIS A 89 -5.40 -4.55 -7.79
C HIS A 89 -5.24 -3.05 -8.00
N MET A 90 -4.25 -2.44 -7.33
CA MET A 90 -3.88 -1.03 -7.47
C MET A 90 -2.40 -0.95 -7.90
N SER A 91 -2.06 -1.60 -9.03
CA SER A 91 -0.68 -1.79 -9.48
C SER A 91 -0.44 -1.42 -10.93
N ARG A 92 -1.31 -0.58 -11.51
CA ARG A 92 -1.15 -0.08 -12.88
C ARG A 92 0.12 0.73 -12.99
N ILE A 93 0.82 0.57 -14.11
CA ILE A 93 2.03 1.32 -14.48
C ILE A 93 1.82 1.87 -15.88
N GLU A 94 1.95 3.17 -16.04
CA GLU A 94 1.88 3.86 -17.33
C GLU A 94 3.15 4.66 -17.56
N VAL A 95 3.70 4.57 -18.78
CA VAL A 95 4.85 5.38 -19.19
C VAL A 95 4.36 6.43 -20.16
N ARG A 96 4.72 7.69 -19.88
CA ARG A 96 4.35 8.86 -20.68
C ARG A 96 5.60 9.73 -20.90
N ASP A 97 6.14 9.69 -22.10
CA ASP A 97 7.36 10.39 -22.46
C ASP A 97 8.52 10.05 -21.51
N CYS A 98 8.95 11.01 -20.68
CA CYS A 98 10.00 10.84 -19.68
C CYS A 98 9.48 10.60 -18.27
N TYR A 99 8.19 10.44 -18.08
CA TYR A 99 7.56 10.18 -16.78
C TYR A 99 6.97 8.77 -16.71
N LEU A 100 6.93 8.26 -15.51
CA LEU A 100 6.31 6.99 -15.20
C LEU A 100 5.29 7.22 -14.07
N GLU A 101 4.03 6.92 -14.35
CA GLU A 101 2.95 6.94 -13.38
C GLU A 101 2.70 5.52 -12.88
N ALA A 102 2.73 5.31 -11.56
CA ALA A 102 2.53 4.01 -10.96
C ALA A 102 1.57 4.09 -9.77
N GLU A 103 0.60 3.20 -9.73
CA GLU A 103 -0.26 3.05 -8.56
C GLU A 103 0.53 2.50 -7.38
N ALA A 104 0.08 2.84 -6.16
CA ALA A 104 0.78 2.57 -4.92
C ALA A 104 1.09 1.09 -4.64
N GLY A 105 0.28 0.16 -5.19
CA GLY A 105 0.47 -1.29 -5.08
C GLY A 105 1.42 -1.90 -6.13
N ALA A 106 1.89 -1.13 -7.12
CA ALA A 106 2.86 -1.60 -8.09
C ALA A 106 4.18 -1.97 -7.41
N LEU A 107 4.78 -3.10 -7.77
CA LEU A 107 6.08 -3.49 -7.22
C LEU A 107 7.19 -2.59 -7.75
N MET A 108 8.11 -2.17 -6.88
CA MET A 108 9.25 -1.34 -7.25
C MET A 108 10.09 -1.99 -8.36
N SER A 109 10.28 -3.30 -8.33
CA SER A 109 10.98 -4.06 -9.38
C SER A 109 10.27 -4.02 -10.73
N GLN A 110 8.92 -4.00 -10.75
CA GLN A 110 8.14 -3.90 -11.99
C GLN A 110 8.24 -2.50 -12.58
N VAL A 111 8.21 -1.46 -11.73
CA VAL A 111 8.37 -0.06 -12.14
C VAL A 111 9.76 0.18 -12.69
N ALA A 112 10.82 -0.32 -12.03
CA ALA A 112 12.20 -0.25 -12.53
C ALA A 112 12.37 -1.00 -13.86
N LYS A 113 11.70 -2.14 -14.04
CA LYS A 113 11.67 -2.87 -15.30
C LYS A 113 11.00 -2.06 -16.42
N ALA A 114 9.84 -1.47 -16.15
CA ALA A 114 9.13 -0.62 -17.11
C ALA A 114 9.98 0.60 -17.51
N ALA A 115 10.66 1.25 -16.56
CA ALA A 115 11.59 2.33 -16.85
C ALA A 115 12.70 1.89 -17.81
N LYS A 116 13.35 0.76 -17.51
CA LYS A 116 14.40 0.18 -18.37
C LYS A 116 13.90 -0.10 -19.80
N GLU A 117 12.72 -0.71 -19.93
CA GLU A 117 12.14 -1.06 -21.23
C GLU A 117 11.84 0.16 -22.10
N HIS A 118 11.63 1.33 -21.48
CA HIS A 118 11.38 2.60 -22.16
C HIS A 118 12.60 3.55 -22.16
N GLY A 119 13.79 3.06 -21.81
CA GLY A 119 15.01 3.85 -21.83
C GLY A 119 15.09 4.97 -20.79
N LEU A 120 14.29 4.88 -19.71
CA LEU A 120 14.32 5.84 -18.60
C LEU A 120 15.36 5.41 -17.57
N THR A 121 16.10 6.38 -17.02
CA THR A 121 17.15 6.16 -16.00
C THR A 121 16.71 6.74 -14.66
N GLY A 122 17.41 6.36 -13.58
CA GLY A 122 17.21 6.89 -12.23
C GLY A 122 16.47 5.92 -11.30
N LEU A 123 15.84 4.85 -11.82
CA LEU A 123 15.11 3.85 -11.02
C LEU A 123 15.87 2.53 -10.86
N GLU A 124 17.14 2.47 -11.21
CA GLU A 124 17.96 1.26 -11.14
C GLU A 124 18.03 0.70 -9.71
N PHE A 125 18.12 1.59 -8.72
CA PHE A 125 18.16 1.23 -7.29
C PHE A 125 16.92 0.44 -6.84
N ALA A 126 15.77 0.70 -7.47
CA ALA A 126 14.49 0.13 -7.10
C ALA A 126 14.34 -1.34 -7.52
N ALA A 127 15.14 -1.82 -8.47
CA ALA A 127 15.00 -3.16 -9.06
C ALA A 127 15.11 -4.30 -8.05
N GLY A 128 15.91 -4.13 -6.99
CA GLY A 128 16.15 -5.12 -5.95
C GLY A 128 15.31 -4.93 -4.67
N ILE A 129 14.52 -3.87 -4.58
CA ILE A 129 13.73 -3.58 -3.38
C ILE A 129 12.39 -4.35 -3.43
N PRO A 130 12.10 -5.23 -2.46
CA PRO A 130 10.93 -6.10 -2.50
C PRO A 130 9.63 -5.43 -2.04
N GLY A 131 9.51 -4.11 -2.21
CA GLY A 131 8.37 -3.30 -1.78
C GLY A 131 7.45 -2.88 -2.92
N THR A 132 6.37 -2.19 -2.56
CA THR A 132 5.49 -1.47 -3.51
C THR A 132 5.90 0.00 -3.61
N ILE A 133 5.51 0.68 -4.68
CA ILE A 133 5.77 2.10 -4.90
C ILE A 133 5.23 2.95 -3.74
N GLY A 134 4.00 2.71 -3.30
CA GLY A 134 3.42 3.43 -2.15
C GLY A 134 4.22 3.23 -0.87
N GLY A 135 4.62 2.00 -0.57
CA GLY A 135 5.50 1.70 0.58
C GLY A 135 6.88 2.34 0.42
N GLY A 136 7.45 2.30 -0.79
CA GLY A 136 8.71 2.94 -1.12
C GLY A 136 8.69 4.45 -0.94
N ALA A 137 7.63 5.11 -1.39
CA ALA A 137 7.45 6.56 -1.22
C ALA A 137 7.34 6.95 0.27
N VAL A 138 6.52 6.23 1.06
CA VAL A 138 6.35 6.50 2.50
C VAL A 138 7.66 6.34 3.27
N MET A 139 8.47 5.33 2.90
CA MET A 139 9.72 5.01 3.61
C MET A 139 10.96 5.69 3.01
N ASN A 140 10.80 6.50 1.94
CA ASN A 140 11.91 6.98 1.12
C ASN A 140 12.89 5.84 0.79
N ALA A 141 12.34 4.73 0.28
CA ALA A 141 13.14 3.52 0.05
C ALA A 141 14.32 3.81 -0.89
N GLY A 142 15.47 3.30 -0.52
CA GLY A 142 16.70 3.51 -1.28
C GLY A 142 17.64 2.30 -1.22
N ALA A 143 18.52 2.21 -2.21
CA ALA A 143 19.58 1.22 -2.30
C ALA A 143 20.68 1.72 -3.25
N TYR A 144 21.92 1.31 -3.01
CA TYR A 144 23.04 1.61 -3.91
C TYR A 144 23.27 3.10 -4.23
N GLY A 145 22.92 3.99 -3.27
CA GLY A 145 23.07 5.44 -3.42
C GLY A 145 21.92 6.16 -4.14
N GLY A 146 20.89 5.44 -4.58
CA GLY A 146 19.64 6.01 -5.09
C GLY A 146 18.51 5.85 -4.09
N GLU A 147 17.52 6.77 -4.10
CA GLU A 147 16.35 6.74 -3.23
C GLU A 147 15.13 7.39 -3.89
N MET A 148 13.93 7.12 -3.34
CA MET A 148 12.66 7.59 -3.93
C MET A 148 12.58 9.12 -4.03
N SER A 149 13.08 9.86 -3.06
CA SER A 149 13.05 11.34 -3.07
C SER A 149 13.82 11.98 -4.23
N GLN A 150 14.74 11.25 -4.86
CA GLN A 150 15.51 11.74 -6.00
C GLN A 150 14.76 11.63 -7.34
N VAL A 151 13.73 10.80 -7.40
CA VAL A 151 13.03 10.46 -8.66
C VAL A 151 11.54 10.75 -8.64
N VAL A 152 10.94 10.85 -7.45
CA VAL A 152 9.51 11.17 -7.30
C VAL A 152 9.30 12.66 -7.48
N THR A 153 8.44 13.02 -8.43
CA THR A 153 8.08 14.43 -8.70
C THR A 153 6.70 14.79 -8.15
N THR A 154 5.79 13.83 -8.09
CA THR A 154 4.42 14.07 -7.62
C THR A 154 3.87 12.82 -6.93
N VAL A 155 3.14 13.01 -5.85
CA VAL A 155 2.44 11.93 -5.15
C VAL A 155 0.98 12.33 -4.92
N THR A 156 0.06 11.43 -5.26
CA THR A 156 -1.34 11.55 -4.86
C THR A 156 -1.53 10.81 -3.54
N VAL A 157 -2.00 11.51 -2.51
CA VAL A 157 -2.21 10.95 -1.17
C VAL A 157 -3.65 11.07 -0.73
N VAL A 158 -4.11 10.10 0.05
CA VAL A 158 -5.38 10.17 0.78
C VAL A 158 -5.12 10.73 2.16
N ASN A 159 -5.54 11.95 2.41
CA ASN A 159 -5.44 12.56 3.73
C ASN A 159 -6.77 12.55 4.49
N ARG A 160 -6.83 13.32 5.60
CA ARG A 160 -8.05 13.40 6.44
C ARG A 160 -9.25 14.05 5.76
N LEU A 161 -9.03 14.86 4.74
CA LEU A 161 -10.07 15.68 4.08
C LEU A 161 -10.48 15.09 2.72
N SER A 162 -9.51 14.68 1.89
CA SER A 162 -9.74 14.18 0.53
C SER A 162 -8.44 13.63 -0.07
N LEU A 163 -8.50 13.25 -1.35
CA LEU A 163 -7.31 13.06 -2.19
C LEU A 163 -6.58 14.41 -2.38
N ILE A 164 -5.28 14.42 -2.20
CA ILE A 164 -4.43 15.58 -2.48
C ILE A 164 -3.30 15.17 -3.40
N HIS A 165 -3.03 16.00 -4.41
CA HIS A 165 -1.81 15.91 -5.22
C HIS A 165 -0.73 16.77 -4.57
N ILE A 166 0.41 16.16 -4.25
CA ILE A 166 1.60 16.84 -3.74
C ILE A 166 2.63 16.77 -4.84
N SER A 167 3.07 17.93 -5.34
CA SER A 167 4.25 18.06 -6.19
C SER A 167 5.37 18.67 -5.36
N GLU A 168 6.52 18.02 -5.33
CA GLU A 168 7.74 18.62 -4.81
C GLU A 168 8.40 19.45 -5.92
N PRO A 169 8.96 20.61 -5.60
CA PRO A 169 9.64 21.48 -6.56
C PRO A 169 10.97 20.90 -7.03
#